data_debe0b6444855f915c4abe5bf12898db
#
_entry.id   debe0b6444855f915c4abe5bf12898db
#
_cell.length_a   1.000
_cell.length_b   1.000
_cell.length_c   1.000
_cell.angle_alpha   90.00
_cell.angle_beta   90.00
_cell.angle_gamma   90.00
#
_symmetry.space_group_name_H-M   'P 1'
#
loop_
_entity.id
_entity.type
_entity.pdbx_description
1 polymer ?
#
loop_
_entity_poly.entity_id
_entity_poly.type
_entity_poly.pdbx_seq_one_letter_code
_entity_poly.pdbx_strand_id
1 'polypeptide(L)'
;MNNIGFIGVGYMGYGIAKNILDKGNNLFVIANKNRKPIEKIVSKGAKEVKTLEEFKEKQLNVLIKCVTNTPIAKEIASKLSSILDEKTLIIDITTHNKTGSIETEKIYQSNKINYVECPVMGGPVQAEEGVLGGIVGATDNNFKLAEPTLKLFCKNYFHFGPVGMGAKSKLLNNFL
;
A
#
# COMPACT_ATOMS: atom_id res chain seq x y z
N MET A 1 14.22 11.32 1.29
CA MET A 1 13.67 10.63 2.48
C MET A 1 12.20 10.96 2.58
N ASN A 2 11.33 9.97 2.45
CA ASN A 2 9.88 10.16 2.45
C ASN A 2 9.27 9.70 3.77
N ASN A 3 8.16 10.31 4.16
CA ASN A 3 7.30 9.83 5.24
C ASN A 3 6.28 8.86 4.66
N ILE A 4 6.40 7.59 5.00
CA ILE A 4 5.55 6.52 4.46
C ILE A 4 4.75 5.90 5.59
N GLY A 5 3.42 5.93 5.47
CA GLY A 5 2.50 5.18 6.31
C GLY A 5 2.32 3.75 5.78
N PHE A 6 2.16 2.78 6.65
CA PHE A 6 1.92 1.39 6.26
C PHE A 6 0.86 0.71 7.13
N ILE A 7 -0.20 0.24 6.49
CA ILE A 7 -1.29 -0.50 7.13
C ILE A 7 -1.28 -1.94 6.63
N GLY A 8 -1.20 -2.89 7.56
CA GLY A 8 -1.21 -4.30 7.21
C GLY A 8 0.17 -4.96 7.22
N VAL A 9 0.95 -4.74 8.26
CA VAL A 9 2.24 -5.42 8.49
C VAL A 9 1.97 -6.87 8.94
N GLY A 10 1.53 -7.68 7.97
CA GLY A 10 1.36 -9.13 8.11
C GLY A 10 2.49 -9.89 7.40
N TYR A 11 2.21 -11.11 6.93
CA TYR A 11 3.20 -11.95 6.23
C TYR A 11 3.83 -11.25 5.02
N MET A 12 3.02 -10.67 4.13
CA MET A 12 3.50 -9.95 2.96
C MET A 12 3.99 -8.55 3.33
N GLY A 13 3.20 -7.84 4.14
CA GLY A 13 3.47 -6.45 4.48
C GLY A 13 4.75 -6.25 5.29
N TYR A 14 5.19 -7.23 6.08
CA TYR A 14 6.43 -7.15 6.84
C TYR A 14 7.65 -6.99 5.91
N GLY A 15 7.77 -7.84 4.89
CA GLY A 15 8.90 -7.77 3.96
C GLY A 15 8.93 -6.45 3.19
N ILE A 16 7.76 -5.96 2.76
CA ILE A 16 7.63 -4.66 2.08
C ILE A 16 8.04 -3.52 3.02
N ALA A 17 7.50 -3.49 4.24
CA ALA A 17 7.81 -2.49 5.26
C ALA A 17 9.32 -2.46 5.60
N LYS A 18 9.94 -3.65 5.72
CA LYS A 18 11.38 -3.79 5.92
C LYS A 18 12.18 -3.14 4.80
N ASN A 19 11.86 -3.41 3.55
CA ASN A 19 12.58 -2.82 2.41
C ASN A 19 12.45 -1.30 2.34
N ILE A 20 11.28 -0.75 2.71
CA ILE A 20 11.07 0.70 2.79
C ILE A 20 12.01 1.32 3.83
N LEU A 21 12.10 0.68 4.99
CA LEU A 21 12.94 1.14 6.10
C LEU A 21 14.44 1.02 5.78
N ASP A 22 14.86 -0.14 5.26
CA ASP A 22 16.26 -0.43 4.90
C ASP A 22 16.79 0.54 3.82
N LYS A 23 15.90 1.12 3.01
CA LYS A 23 16.22 2.13 1.99
C LYS A 23 16.10 3.58 2.51
N GLY A 24 16.09 3.78 3.82
CA GLY A 24 16.28 5.08 4.47
C GLY A 24 15.04 5.96 4.53
N ASN A 25 13.83 5.42 4.43
CA ASN A 25 12.61 6.19 4.58
C ASN A 25 12.10 6.19 6.03
N ASN A 26 11.39 7.24 6.43
CA ASN A 26 10.61 7.23 7.66
C ASN A 26 9.39 6.34 7.46
N LEU A 27 9.23 5.34 8.32
CA LEU A 27 8.13 4.40 8.25
C LEU A 27 7.24 4.50 9.50
N PHE A 28 5.96 4.78 9.28
CA PHE A 28 4.93 4.82 10.31
C PHE A 28 3.99 3.63 10.12
N VAL A 29 3.82 2.80 11.15
CA VAL A 29 3.05 1.55 11.09
C VAL A 29 1.96 1.54 12.13
N ILE A 30 0.87 0.83 11.84
CA ILE A 30 -0.22 0.62 12.80
C ILE A 30 -0.41 -0.87 13.06
N ALA A 31 -0.57 -1.23 14.32
CA ALA A 31 -0.82 -2.61 14.72
C ALA A 31 -2.28 -3.01 14.45
N ASN A 32 -2.47 -4.28 14.10
CA ASN A 32 -3.75 -4.98 14.18
C ASN A 32 -3.65 -6.05 15.29
N LYS A 33 -4.48 -7.08 15.23
CA LYS A 33 -4.56 -8.15 16.23
C LYS A 33 -3.22 -8.84 16.51
N ASN A 34 -2.43 -9.15 15.49
CA ASN A 34 -1.11 -9.76 15.63
C ASN A 34 -0.04 -8.68 15.79
N ARG A 35 0.52 -8.55 16.97
CA ARG A 35 1.54 -7.55 17.29
C ARG A 35 2.97 -7.96 16.91
N LYS A 36 3.27 -9.25 16.76
CA LYS A 36 4.65 -9.73 16.54
C LYS A 36 5.34 -9.07 15.32
N PRO A 37 4.71 -8.95 14.13
CA PRO A 37 5.35 -8.28 13.01
C PRO A 37 5.58 -6.78 13.25
N ILE A 38 4.70 -6.11 14.00
CA ILE A 38 4.84 -4.69 14.36
C ILE A 38 6.02 -4.51 15.31
N GLU A 39 6.11 -5.29 16.37
CA GLU A 39 7.22 -5.22 17.32
C GLU A 39 8.57 -5.45 16.62
N LYS A 40 8.61 -6.42 15.69
CA LYS A 40 9.79 -6.72 14.88
C LYS A 40 10.19 -5.56 13.96
N ILE A 41 9.25 -4.84 13.33
CA ILE A 41 9.59 -3.72 12.45
C ILE A 41 9.91 -2.45 13.25
N VAL A 42 9.25 -2.23 14.38
CA VAL A 42 9.54 -1.13 15.30
C VAL A 42 10.94 -1.25 15.88
N SER A 43 11.37 -2.47 16.28
CA SER A 43 12.75 -2.70 16.75
C SER A 43 13.82 -2.41 15.70
N LYS A 44 13.43 -2.31 14.41
CA LYS A 44 14.29 -1.91 13.29
C LYS A 44 14.24 -0.41 12.97
N GLY A 45 13.43 0.36 13.69
CA GLY A 45 13.36 1.82 13.55
C GLY A 45 12.05 2.37 12.95
N ALA A 46 11.05 1.53 12.68
CA ALA A 46 9.72 2.03 12.33
C ALA A 46 9.04 2.67 13.55
N LYS A 47 8.17 3.64 13.33
CA LYS A 47 7.43 4.36 14.36
C LYS A 47 5.98 3.85 14.38
N GLU A 48 5.54 3.32 15.52
CA GLU A 48 4.17 2.88 15.67
C GLU A 48 3.24 4.07 15.92
N VAL A 49 2.12 4.13 15.19
CA VAL A 49 0.96 4.96 15.50
C VAL A 49 -0.14 4.08 16.12
N LYS A 50 -0.93 4.64 17.02
CA LYS A 50 -1.95 3.90 17.78
C LYS A 50 -3.30 3.91 17.11
N THR A 51 -3.60 4.98 16.38
CA THR A 51 -4.87 5.17 15.66
C THR A 51 -4.63 5.65 14.23
N LEU A 52 -5.65 5.53 13.36
CA LEU A 52 -5.54 6.03 11.99
C LEU A 52 -5.44 7.56 11.95
N GLU A 53 -6.05 8.24 12.91
CA GLU A 53 -6.04 9.70 13.03
C GLU A 53 -4.64 10.26 13.23
N GLU A 54 -3.76 9.53 13.90
CA GLU A 54 -2.37 9.95 14.10
C GLU A 54 -1.57 10.06 12.79
N PHE A 55 -2.00 9.41 11.71
CA PHE A 55 -1.36 9.58 10.40
C PHE A 55 -1.45 11.01 9.86
N LYS A 56 -2.47 11.78 10.26
CA LYS A 56 -2.64 13.18 9.87
C LYS A 56 -1.42 14.04 10.23
N GLU A 57 -0.87 13.80 11.42
CA GLU A 57 0.28 14.58 11.93
C GLU A 57 1.62 14.17 11.32
N LYS A 58 1.66 13.04 10.59
CA LYS A 58 2.92 12.50 10.05
C LYS A 58 3.30 13.08 8.70
N GLN A 59 2.46 13.94 8.10
CA GLN A 59 2.72 14.57 6.80
C GLN A 59 3.17 13.54 5.76
N LEU A 60 2.35 12.51 5.57
CA LEU A 60 2.70 11.37 4.72
C LEU A 60 2.80 11.78 3.24
N ASN A 61 3.89 11.38 2.58
CA ASN A 61 4.00 11.43 1.13
C ASN A 61 3.22 10.28 0.49
N VAL A 62 3.30 9.09 1.11
CA VAL A 62 2.65 7.87 0.64
C VAL A 62 2.06 7.12 1.81
N LEU A 63 0.88 6.53 1.61
CA LEU A 63 0.33 5.52 2.51
C LEU A 63 0.12 4.22 1.74
N ILE A 64 0.78 3.15 2.21
CA ILE A 64 0.65 1.82 1.64
C ILE A 64 -0.35 1.01 2.46
N LYS A 65 -1.26 0.32 1.77
CA LYS A 65 -2.27 -0.54 2.37
C LYS A 65 -2.13 -1.96 1.85
N CYS A 66 -1.97 -2.94 2.76
CA CYS A 66 -1.83 -4.36 2.46
C CYS A 66 -2.70 -5.17 3.42
N VAL A 67 -4.00 -5.20 3.17
CA VAL A 67 -4.99 -5.84 4.04
C VAL A 67 -5.62 -7.08 3.39
N THR A 68 -6.44 -7.81 4.14
CA THR A 68 -6.85 -9.16 3.75
C THR A 68 -7.94 -9.21 2.68
N ASN A 69 -8.79 -8.19 2.58
CA ASN A 69 -9.93 -8.20 1.64
C ASN A 69 -10.48 -6.81 1.37
N THR A 70 -11.33 -6.73 0.35
CA THR A 70 -11.99 -5.49 -0.10
C THR A 70 -12.86 -4.82 0.98
N PRO A 71 -13.72 -5.51 1.76
CA PRO A 71 -14.52 -4.87 2.80
C PRO A 71 -13.68 -4.10 3.82
N ILE A 72 -12.61 -4.73 4.34
CA ILE A 72 -11.68 -4.09 5.29
C ILE A 72 -10.96 -2.90 4.61
N ALA A 73 -10.53 -3.07 3.37
CA ALA A 73 -9.86 -2.00 2.62
C ALA A 73 -10.76 -0.78 2.43
N LYS A 74 -12.05 -0.96 2.17
CA LYS A 74 -13.05 0.11 2.02
C LYS A 74 -13.38 0.79 3.35
N GLU A 75 -13.50 0.03 4.44
CA GLU A 75 -13.70 0.59 5.78
C GLU A 75 -12.55 1.52 6.16
N ILE A 76 -11.31 1.05 5.95
CA ILE A 76 -10.11 1.86 6.20
C ILE A 76 -10.07 3.07 5.27
N ALA A 77 -10.40 2.92 3.99
CA ALA A 77 -10.44 4.03 3.03
C ALA A 77 -11.43 5.11 3.45
N SER A 78 -12.63 4.74 3.91
CA SER A 78 -13.65 5.69 4.38
C SER A 78 -13.17 6.52 5.58
N LYS A 79 -12.40 5.93 6.49
CA LYS A 79 -11.81 6.65 7.62
C LYS A 79 -10.65 7.56 7.17
N LEU A 80 -9.73 7.01 6.36
CA LEU A 80 -8.53 7.73 5.93
C LEU A 80 -8.82 8.88 4.98
N SER A 81 -9.84 8.77 4.14
CA SER A 81 -10.16 9.80 3.15
C SER A 81 -10.51 11.17 3.78
N SER A 82 -11.00 11.18 5.02
CA SER A 82 -11.27 12.42 5.78
C SER A 82 -10.10 12.90 6.65
N ILE A 83 -9.05 12.09 6.77
CA ILE A 83 -7.92 12.33 7.68
C ILE A 83 -6.69 12.82 6.91
N LEU A 84 -6.42 12.18 5.77
CA LEU A 84 -5.18 12.41 5.01
C LEU A 84 -5.25 13.70 4.19
N ASP A 85 -4.06 14.29 3.97
CA ASP A 85 -3.88 15.41 3.05
C ASP A 85 -4.05 14.94 1.60
N GLU A 86 -4.64 15.78 0.74
CA GLU A 86 -4.82 15.52 -0.71
C GLU A 86 -3.51 15.23 -1.46
N LYS A 87 -2.35 15.64 -0.89
CA LYS A 87 -1.02 15.36 -1.43
C LYS A 87 -0.54 13.94 -1.14
N THR A 88 -1.18 13.22 -0.22
CA THR A 88 -0.81 11.84 0.10
C THR A 88 -1.20 10.91 -1.04
N LEU A 89 -0.25 10.12 -1.53
CA LEU A 89 -0.52 9.07 -2.50
C LEU A 89 -0.87 7.77 -1.79
N ILE A 90 -1.99 7.15 -2.14
CA ILE A 90 -2.36 5.81 -1.66
C ILE A 90 -1.81 4.76 -2.63
N ILE A 91 -1.07 3.78 -2.13
CA ILE A 91 -0.70 2.56 -2.87
C ILE A 91 -1.37 1.37 -2.19
N ASP A 92 -2.36 0.79 -2.85
CA ASP A 92 -3.14 -0.33 -2.32
C ASP A 92 -2.63 -1.65 -2.91
N ILE A 93 -1.96 -2.45 -2.07
CA ILE A 93 -1.41 -3.76 -2.42
C ILE A 93 -2.45 -4.87 -2.18
N THR A 94 -3.57 -4.55 -1.56
CA THR A 94 -4.66 -5.49 -1.29
C THR A 94 -5.16 -6.13 -2.60
N THR A 95 -5.37 -7.44 -2.59
CA THR A 95 -5.99 -8.12 -3.74
C THR A 95 -7.49 -7.85 -3.73
N HIS A 96 -7.94 -7.09 -4.69
CA HIS A 96 -9.35 -6.78 -4.95
C HIS A 96 -9.88 -7.55 -6.18
N ASN A 97 -11.19 -7.61 -6.34
CA ASN A 97 -11.78 -7.73 -7.67
C ASN A 97 -11.84 -6.33 -8.34
N LYS A 98 -12.11 -6.30 -9.65
CA LYS A 98 -12.15 -5.05 -10.42
C LYS A 98 -13.08 -3.99 -9.81
N THR A 99 -14.31 -4.38 -9.46
CA THR A 99 -15.31 -3.48 -8.87
C THR A 99 -14.83 -2.93 -7.52
N GLY A 100 -14.27 -3.79 -6.67
CA GLY A 100 -13.76 -3.40 -5.35
C GLY A 100 -12.63 -2.38 -5.43
N SER A 101 -11.70 -2.51 -6.40
CA SER A 101 -10.67 -1.49 -6.63
C SER A 101 -11.26 -0.14 -7.03
N ILE A 102 -12.18 -0.14 -7.99
CA ILE A 102 -12.83 1.08 -8.48
C ILE A 102 -13.63 1.78 -7.36
N GLU A 103 -14.37 1.00 -6.56
CA GLU A 103 -15.11 1.56 -5.43
C GLU A 103 -14.20 2.13 -4.35
N THR A 104 -13.06 1.49 -4.08
CA THR A 104 -12.06 1.98 -3.13
C THR A 104 -11.41 3.28 -3.64
N GLU A 105 -11.07 3.36 -4.93
CA GLU A 105 -10.59 4.59 -5.55
C GLU A 105 -11.57 5.74 -5.37
N LYS A 106 -12.86 5.53 -5.66
CA LYS A 106 -13.91 6.56 -5.54
C LYS A 106 -13.99 7.16 -4.14
N ILE A 107 -13.77 6.35 -3.09
CA ILE A 107 -13.76 6.84 -1.71
C ILE A 107 -12.63 7.87 -1.51
N TYR A 108 -11.44 7.61 -2.02
CA TYR A 108 -10.32 8.53 -1.93
C TYR A 108 -10.48 9.75 -2.84
N GLN A 109 -10.99 9.56 -4.06
CA GLN A 109 -11.23 10.63 -5.01
C GLN A 109 -12.23 11.67 -4.52
N SER A 110 -13.22 11.29 -3.70
CA SER A 110 -14.18 12.24 -3.10
C SER A 110 -13.51 13.32 -2.23
N ASN A 111 -12.29 13.04 -1.76
CA ASN A 111 -11.43 13.98 -1.02
C ASN A 111 -10.15 14.34 -1.78
N LYS A 112 -10.14 14.19 -3.11
CA LYS A 112 -9.03 14.52 -4.02
C LYS A 112 -7.71 13.79 -3.73
N ILE A 113 -7.77 12.68 -3.00
CA ILE A 113 -6.59 11.87 -2.68
C ILE A 113 -6.28 10.95 -3.86
N ASN A 114 -5.03 10.94 -4.29
CA ASN A 114 -4.54 10.09 -5.38
C ASN A 114 -4.47 8.62 -4.95
N TYR A 115 -4.91 7.73 -5.84
CA TYR A 115 -4.97 6.29 -5.56
C TYR A 115 -4.33 5.48 -6.69
N VAL A 116 -3.59 4.45 -6.29
CA VAL A 116 -2.95 3.44 -7.15
C VAL A 116 -3.26 2.07 -6.57
N GLU A 117 -3.84 1.18 -7.36
CA GLU A 117 -3.86 -0.24 -7.02
C GLU A 117 -2.56 -0.90 -7.49
N CYS A 118 -2.00 -1.76 -6.68
CA CYS A 118 -0.80 -2.50 -7.02
C CYS A 118 -0.78 -3.88 -6.35
N PRO A 119 -1.72 -4.79 -6.68
CA PRO A 119 -1.57 -6.17 -6.24
C PRO A 119 -0.23 -6.73 -6.73
N VAL A 120 0.41 -7.55 -5.90
CA VAL A 120 1.77 -8.03 -6.16
C VAL A 120 1.80 -9.51 -6.45
N MET A 121 2.81 -9.92 -7.21
CA MET A 121 3.21 -11.31 -7.46
C MET A 121 4.43 -11.65 -6.62
N GLY A 122 4.49 -12.87 -6.13
CA GLY A 122 5.50 -13.37 -5.21
C GLY A 122 4.90 -13.65 -3.82
N GLY A 123 5.69 -14.26 -2.96
CA GLY A 123 5.34 -14.60 -1.59
C GLY A 123 6.12 -13.79 -0.56
N PRO A 124 6.01 -14.16 0.73
CA PRO A 124 6.71 -13.46 1.81
C PRO A 124 8.23 -13.42 1.65
N VAL A 125 8.84 -14.44 1.07
CA VAL A 125 10.30 -14.49 0.81
C VAL A 125 10.68 -13.40 -0.19
N GLN A 126 9.99 -13.33 -1.34
CA GLN A 126 10.24 -12.29 -2.35
C GLN A 126 9.93 -10.88 -1.81
N ALA A 127 8.95 -10.76 -0.90
CA ALA A 127 8.66 -9.51 -0.23
C ALA A 127 9.82 -9.06 0.67
N GLU A 128 10.44 -9.98 1.43
CA GLU A 128 11.61 -9.68 2.27
C GLU A 128 12.86 -9.36 1.45
N GLU A 129 13.03 -10.01 0.30
CA GLU A 129 14.13 -9.76 -0.65
C GLU A 129 13.94 -8.47 -1.47
N GLY A 130 12.73 -7.88 -1.48
CA GLY A 130 12.42 -6.70 -2.27
C GLY A 130 12.33 -6.96 -3.78
N VAL A 131 11.94 -8.19 -4.16
CA VAL A 131 11.89 -8.64 -5.56
C VAL A 131 10.48 -9.01 -6.03
N LEU A 132 9.45 -8.41 -5.43
CA LEU A 132 8.06 -8.61 -5.87
C LEU A 132 7.84 -8.13 -7.31
N GLY A 133 6.80 -8.66 -7.94
CA GLY A 133 6.26 -8.14 -9.20
C GLY A 133 5.01 -7.29 -8.93
N GLY A 134 5.00 -6.02 -9.34
CA GLY A 134 3.85 -5.13 -9.20
C GLY A 134 2.94 -5.15 -10.42
N ILE A 135 1.62 -5.31 -10.22
CA ILE A 135 0.59 -5.23 -11.26
C ILE A 135 -0.21 -3.94 -11.04
N VAL A 136 0.16 -2.86 -11.72
CA VAL A 136 -0.33 -1.52 -11.38
C VAL A 136 -1.56 -1.15 -12.21
N GLY A 137 -2.61 -0.68 -11.53
CA GLY A 137 -3.74 0.03 -12.12
C GLY A 137 -3.84 1.44 -11.55
N ALA A 138 -3.75 2.46 -12.43
CA ALA A 138 -3.73 3.86 -12.05
C ALA A 138 -3.94 4.76 -13.27
N THR A 139 -4.11 6.07 -13.06
CA THR A 139 -3.86 7.05 -14.12
C THR A 139 -2.35 7.13 -14.41
N ASP A 140 -1.96 7.58 -15.61
CA ASP A 140 -0.54 7.72 -15.98
C ASP A 140 0.23 8.62 -15.00
N ASN A 141 -0.41 9.67 -14.53
CA ASN A 141 0.19 10.59 -13.55
C ASN A 141 0.41 9.89 -12.21
N ASN A 142 -0.59 9.20 -11.68
CA ASN A 142 -0.49 8.49 -10.41
C ASN A 142 0.50 7.33 -10.48
N PHE A 143 0.60 6.66 -11.62
CA PHE A 143 1.62 5.64 -11.86
C PHE A 143 3.04 6.22 -11.71
N LYS A 144 3.33 7.36 -12.38
CA LYS A 144 4.62 8.06 -12.27
C LYS A 144 4.93 8.47 -10.83
N LEU A 145 3.93 8.96 -10.09
CA LEU A 145 4.08 9.30 -8.67
C LEU A 145 4.39 8.09 -7.78
N ALA A 146 3.86 6.91 -8.13
CA ALA A 146 4.07 5.68 -7.36
C ALA A 146 5.44 5.03 -7.61
N GLU A 147 6.02 5.20 -8.81
CA GLU A 147 7.25 4.50 -9.22
C GLU A 147 8.40 4.57 -8.20
N PRO A 148 8.75 5.73 -7.60
CA PRO A 148 9.82 5.80 -6.61
C PRO A 148 9.58 4.89 -5.40
N THR A 149 8.31 4.75 -5.00
CA THR A 149 7.93 3.88 -3.88
C THR A 149 7.89 2.41 -4.28
N LEU A 150 7.38 2.09 -5.48
CA LEU A 150 7.33 0.71 -5.99
C LEU A 150 8.74 0.11 -6.11
N LYS A 151 9.74 0.89 -6.52
CA LYS A 151 11.17 0.49 -6.59
C LYS A 151 11.75 0.09 -5.24
N LEU A 152 11.12 0.44 -4.13
CA LEU A 152 11.58 0.05 -2.80
C LEU A 152 11.37 -1.45 -2.52
N PHE A 153 10.37 -2.10 -3.14
CA PHE A 153 10.03 -3.50 -2.84
C PHE A 153 9.67 -4.36 -4.06
N CYS A 154 9.58 -3.75 -5.26
CA CYS A 154 9.35 -4.47 -6.50
C CYS A 154 10.63 -4.50 -7.35
N LYS A 155 10.96 -5.67 -7.90
CA LYS A 155 11.99 -5.83 -8.94
C LYS A 155 11.47 -5.37 -10.30
N ASN A 156 10.22 -5.74 -10.61
CA ASN A 156 9.53 -5.37 -11.84
C ASN A 156 8.12 -4.88 -11.46
N TYR A 157 7.60 -3.90 -12.19
CA TYR A 157 6.21 -3.47 -12.07
C TYR A 157 5.73 -2.96 -13.42
N PHE A 158 4.47 -3.25 -13.74
CA PHE A 158 3.89 -2.94 -15.04
C PHE A 158 2.56 -2.21 -14.86
N HIS A 159 2.37 -1.16 -15.66
CA HIS A 159 1.13 -0.40 -15.71
C HIS A 159 0.15 -1.06 -16.69
N PHE A 160 -0.96 -1.57 -16.18
CA PHE A 160 -1.98 -2.28 -16.96
C PHE A 160 -3.15 -1.38 -17.40
N GLY A 161 -3.10 -0.09 -17.09
CA GLY A 161 -4.14 0.88 -17.41
C GLY A 161 -4.84 1.43 -16.17
N PRO A 162 -6.06 1.94 -16.27
CA PRO A 162 -6.77 2.56 -15.16
C PRO A 162 -7.05 1.59 -14.01
N VAL A 163 -7.42 2.12 -12.84
CA VAL A 163 -7.80 1.34 -11.66
C VAL A 163 -8.87 0.30 -12.02
N GLY A 164 -8.73 -0.90 -11.48
CA GLY A 164 -9.49 -2.10 -11.81
C GLY A 164 -8.80 -3.01 -12.83
N MET A 165 -7.86 -2.48 -13.63
CA MET A 165 -7.12 -3.30 -14.59
C MET A 165 -5.98 -4.09 -13.93
N GLY A 166 -5.32 -3.53 -12.91
CA GLY A 166 -4.37 -4.27 -12.09
C GLY A 166 -5.01 -5.45 -11.36
N ALA A 167 -6.16 -5.22 -10.70
CA ALA A 167 -6.92 -6.27 -10.04
C ALA A 167 -7.37 -7.37 -11.02
N LYS A 168 -7.89 -6.98 -12.20
CA LYS A 168 -8.29 -7.94 -13.24
C LYS A 168 -7.10 -8.80 -13.71
N SER A 169 -5.96 -8.17 -13.98
CA SER A 169 -4.75 -8.86 -14.43
C SER A 169 -4.19 -9.78 -13.35
N LYS A 170 -4.22 -9.37 -12.08
CA LYS A 170 -3.82 -10.22 -10.96
C LYS A 170 -4.70 -11.47 -10.83
N LEU A 171 -6.01 -11.34 -10.98
CA LEU A 171 -6.93 -12.49 -10.92
C LEU A 171 -6.66 -13.47 -12.07
N LEU A 172 -6.45 -12.98 -13.30
CA LEU A 172 -6.09 -13.84 -14.43
C LEU A 172 -4.78 -14.60 -14.16
N ASN A 173 -3.76 -13.92 -13.64
CA ASN A 173 -2.49 -14.57 -13.31
C ASN A 173 -2.60 -15.65 -12.22
N ASN A 174 -3.57 -15.54 -11.31
CA ASN A 174 -3.79 -16.55 -10.28
C ASN A 174 -4.48 -17.82 -10.80
N PHE A 175 -5.07 -17.79 -12.01
CA PHE A 175 -5.69 -18.93 -12.68
C PHE A 175 -4.74 -19.69 -13.62
N LEU A 176 -3.57 -19.14 -13.93
CA LEU A 176 -2.53 -19.75 -14.75
C LEU A 176 -1.48 -20.47 -13.89
#